data_3b843f5f77ef946029fa412ee340a039
#
_entry.id   3b843f5f77ef946029fa412ee340a039
#
_cell.length_a   1.000
_cell.length_b   1.000
_cell.length_c   1.000
_cell.angle_alpha   90.00
_cell.angle_beta   90.00
_cell.angle_gamma   90.00
#
_symmetry.space_group_name_H-M   'P 1'
#
loop_
_entity.id
_entity.type
_entity.pdbx_description
1 polymer ?
#
loop_
_entity_poly.entity_id
_entity_poly.type
_entity_poly.pdbx_seq_one_letter_code
_entity_poly.pdbx_strand_id
1 'polypeptide(L)'
;MATVATATVTVIATVTATERALGQRRGRFMSNNGASDRDPQALLRLCHLVSPALPVGAYAYSQGLEYAVHAGWVHDEASTLEWLQGMSHSSVGTLDLPLLLRLHRAWSASDACAVRHWNAQLIAARETSELRAEELHLGLALARVLIELEIGEAGEWIEAAPAFATLFALAAVRWHIGAGDALAGYLWAWSENQVLAAVKLVPLGQSAGQRLLHRLTAAMPAIVERARTLADDAIGVSTVSQAIASALHESQYSRLFRS
;
A
#
# COMPACT_ATOMS: atom_id res chain seq x y z
N MET A 1 25.56 -55.41 29.14
CA MET A 1 24.52 -55.05 28.16
C MET A 1 23.17 -54.68 28.77
N ALA A 2 23.05 -54.49 30.06
CA ALA A 2 21.77 -54.16 30.73
C ALA A 2 21.57 -52.65 31.03
N THR A 3 22.59 -51.82 30.86
CA THR A 3 22.54 -50.41 31.31
C THR A 3 21.99 -49.43 30.23
N VAL A 4 22.01 -49.84 28.96
CA VAL A 4 21.56 -48.96 27.84
C VAL A 4 20.04 -48.99 27.68
N ALA A 5 19.38 -50.11 27.96
CA ALA A 5 17.93 -50.24 27.82
C ALA A 5 17.13 -49.41 28.82
N THR A 6 17.63 -49.21 30.04
CA THR A 6 16.92 -48.48 31.11
C THR A 6 16.93 -46.98 30.89
N ALA A 7 18.00 -46.42 30.29
CA ALA A 7 18.10 -45.01 29.98
C ALA A 7 17.13 -44.59 28.86
N THR A 8 16.96 -45.43 27.84
CA THR A 8 16.07 -45.15 26.69
C THR A 8 14.59 -45.11 27.08
N VAL A 9 14.17 -46.00 27.98
CA VAL A 9 12.77 -46.03 28.46
C VAL A 9 12.44 -44.82 29.31
N THR A 10 13.38 -44.33 30.13
CA THR A 10 13.16 -43.14 30.97
C THR A 10 13.06 -41.85 30.13
N VAL A 11 13.85 -41.71 29.06
CA VAL A 11 13.81 -40.55 28.16
C VAL A 11 12.49 -40.49 27.37
N ILE A 12 12.00 -41.65 26.88
CA ILE A 12 10.73 -41.70 26.14
C ILE A 12 9.54 -41.38 27.05
N ALA A 13 9.55 -41.84 28.30
CA ALA A 13 8.49 -41.54 29.25
C ALA A 13 8.46 -40.06 29.65
N THR A 14 9.61 -39.40 29.72
CA THR A 14 9.70 -37.96 30.05
C THR A 14 9.22 -37.07 28.87
N VAL A 15 9.54 -37.45 27.65
CA VAL A 15 9.09 -36.70 26.45
C VAL A 15 7.57 -36.81 26.30
N THR A 16 6.97 -37.97 26.46
CA THR A 16 5.51 -38.13 26.35
C THR A 16 4.74 -37.44 27.47
N ALA A 17 5.29 -37.31 28.66
CA ALA A 17 4.69 -36.58 29.77
C ALA A 17 4.72 -35.06 29.53
N THR A 18 5.79 -34.52 28.91
CA THR A 18 5.94 -33.12 28.57
C THR A 18 5.01 -32.75 27.44
N GLU A 19 4.82 -33.56 26.41
CA GLU A 19 3.87 -33.33 25.33
C GLU A 19 2.42 -33.34 25.80
N ARG A 20 2.02 -34.20 26.70
CA ARG A 20 0.69 -34.21 27.33
C ARG A 20 0.43 -32.95 28.16
N ALA A 21 1.42 -32.44 28.89
CA ALA A 21 1.31 -31.21 29.66
C ALA A 21 1.21 -29.96 28.78
N LEU A 22 1.90 -29.94 27.62
CA LEU A 22 1.81 -28.88 26.62
C LEU A 22 0.47 -28.92 25.87
N GLY A 23 -0.08 -30.09 25.57
CA GLY A 23 -1.40 -30.26 24.95
C GLY A 23 -2.54 -29.76 25.84
N GLN A 24 -2.50 -29.98 27.15
CA GLN A 24 -3.50 -29.48 28.09
C GLN A 24 -3.41 -27.99 28.39
N ARG A 25 -2.25 -27.35 28.21
CA ARG A 25 -2.12 -25.89 28.29
C ARG A 25 -2.60 -25.16 27.04
N ARG A 26 -2.56 -25.77 25.83
CA ARG A 26 -3.12 -25.21 24.61
C ARG A 26 -4.64 -25.04 24.64
N GLY A 27 -5.36 -25.88 25.36
CA GLY A 27 -6.81 -25.83 25.48
C GLY A 27 -7.36 -24.69 26.36
N ARG A 28 -6.53 -23.93 27.08
CA ARG A 28 -6.99 -22.89 28.01
C ARG A 28 -6.63 -21.46 27.59
N PHE A 29 -5.97 -21.27 26.41
CA PHE A 29 -5.64 -19.95 25.84
C PHE A 29 -6.59 -19.52 24.71
N MET A 30 -7.63 -20.31 24.41
CA MET A 30 -8.63 -20.00 23.40
C MET A 30 -9.99 -19.69 24.03
N SER A 31 -10.08 -18.57 24.73
CA SER A 31 -11.36 -17.86 24.89
C SER A 31 -11.09 -16.49 25.52
N ASN A 32 -10.86 -15.49 24.72
CA ASN A 32 -11.44 -14.16 24.80
C ASN A 32 -10.68 -13.21 23.88
N ASN A 33 -11.22 -12.95 22.70
CA ASN A 33 -11.32 -11.62 22.11
C ASN A 33 -12.02 -11.78 20.76
N GLY A 34 -13.13 -11.14 20.57
CA GLY A 34 -13.83 -10.96 19.29
C GLY A 34 -13.06 -10.07 18.27
N ALA A 35 -11.74 -10.22 18.17
CA ALA A 35 -10.97 -9.82 17.03
C ALA A 35 -11.10 -10.94 16.00
N SER A 36 -11.70 -10.71 14.86
CA SER A 36 -11.67 -11.65 13.74
C SER A 36 -10.21 -12.04 13.53
N ASP A 37 -9.92 -13.35 13.70
CA ASP A 37 -8.58 -13.89 13.49
C ASP A 37 -8.27 -13.66 12.00
N ARG A 38 -7.51 -12.59 11.70
CA ARG A 38 -7.14 -12.25 10.32
C ARG A 38 -6.33 -13.40 9.77
N ASP A 39 -6.65 -13.81 8.55
CA ASP A 39 -5.88 -14.83 7.86
C ASP A 39 -4.40 -14.41 7.81
N PRO A 40 -3.49 -15.15 8.48
CA PRO A 40 -2.06 -14.80 8.47
C PRO A 40 -1.48 -14.77 7.05
N GLN A 41 -2.00 -15.57 6.14
CA GLN A 41 -1.57 -15.59 4.75
C GLN A 41 -1.94 -14.28 4.04
N ALA A 42 -3.16 -13.77 4.22
CA ALA A 42 -3.58 -12.49 3.65
C ALA A 42 -2.72 -11.33 4.18
N LEU A 43 -2.36 -11.35 5.48
CA LEU A 43 -1.45 -10.35 6.05
C LEU A 43 -0.06 -10.39 5.39
N LEU A 44 0.52 -11.58 5.23
CA LEU A 44 1.83 -11.74 4.58
C LEU A 44 1.79 -11.31 3.10
N ARG A 45 0.70 -11.59 2.39
CA ARG A 45 0.47 -11.13 1.03
C ARG A 45 0.33 -9.61 0.96
N LEU A 46 -0.34 -8.98 1.92
CA LEU A 46 -0.39 -7.53 2.01
C LEU A 46 1.00 -6.94 2.25
N CYS A 47 1.79 -7.48 3.19
CA CYS A 47 3.17 -7.04 3.41
C CYS A 47 4.02 -7.14 2.13
N HIS A 48 3.83 -8.20 1.33
CA HIS A 48 4.50 -8.35 0.04
C HIS A 48 4.04 -7.26 -0.96
N LEU A 49 2.74 -7.02 -1.07
CA LEU A 49 2.15 -6.06 -2.02
C LEU A 49 2.56 -4.60 -1.73
N VAL A 50 2.75 -4.24 -0.46
CA VAL A 50 3.14 -2.89 -0.03
C VAL A 50 4.64 -2.73 0.15
N SER A 51 5.43 -3.76 -0.10
CA SER A 51 6.88 -3.72 0.09
C SER A 51 7.57 -2.75 -0.86
N PRO A 52 8.50 -1.90 -0.40
CA PRO A 52 9.34 -1.10 -1.27
C PRO A 52 10.21 -1.93 -2.23
N ALA A 53 10.40 -3.21 -1.92
CA ALA A 53 11.13 -4.16 -2.78
C ALA A 53 10.26 -4.71 -3.93
N LEU A 54 8.94 -4.45 -3.96
CA LEU A 54 8.09 -4.83 -5.07
C LEU A 54 8.59 -4.13 -6.35
N PRO A 55 8.91 -4.87 -7.43
CA PRO A 55 9.64 -4.29 -8.56
C PRO A 55 8.73 -3.50 -9.52
N VAL A 56 7.96 -2.56 -8.98
CA VAL A 56 7.09 -1.65 -9.74
C VAL A 56 7.74 -0.30 -10.04
N GLY A 57 8.82 0.07 -9.32
CA GLY A 57 9.56 1.31 -9.57
C GLY A 57 8.98 2.56 -8.93
N ALA A 58 8.09 2.43 -7.94
CA ALA A 58 7.45 3.56 -7.25
C ALA A 58 8.44 4.57 -6.67
N TYR A 59 9.63 4.12 -6.27
CA TYR A 59 10.70 4.96 -5.71
C TYR A 59 11.25 6.04 -6.68
N ALA A 60 10.87 5.98 -7.97
CA ALA A 60 11.31 6.94 -8.97
C ALA A 60 10.37 8.16 -9.10
N TYR A 61 9.33 8.24 -8.28
CA TYR A 61 8.28 9.24 -8.38
C TYR A 61 8.10 10.00 -7.07
N SER A 62 8.07 11.34 -7.15
CA SER A 62 7.89 12.23 -6.01
C SER A 62 6.54 12.92 -5.96
N GLN A 63 5.75 12.83 -7.05
CA GLN A 63 4.43 13.42 -7.20
C GLN A 63 4.40 14.94 -6.92
N GLY A 64 5.39 15.65 -7.49
CA GLY A 64 5.55 17.10 -7.34
C GLY A 64 6.32 17.53 -6.10
N LEU A 65 6.68 16.63 -5.18
CA LEU A 65 7.45 16.99 -3.99
C LEU A 65 8.82 17.58 -4.36
N GLU A 66 9.49 17.06 -5.39
CA GLU A 66 10.78 17.59 -5.84
C GLU A 66 10.67 19.08 -6.23
N TYR A 67 9.63 19.45 -6.98
CA TYR A 67 9.41 20.85 -7.29
C TYR A 67 9.05 21.67 -6.06
N ALA A 68 8.21 21.16 -5.17
CA ALA A 68 7.85 21.84 -3.93
C ALA A 68 9.08 22.16 -3.06
N VAL A 69 10.06 21.24 -3.01
CA VAL A 69 11.35 21.47 -2.37
C VAL A 69 12.18 22.53 -3.12
N HIS A 70 12.28 22.42 -4.45
CA HIS A 70 13.00 23.37 -5.28
C HIS A 70 12.45 24.80 -5.14
N ALA A 71 11.13 24.94 -5.03
CA ALA A 71 10.43 26.21 -4.86
C ALA A 71 10.48 26.73 -3.40
N GLY A 72 11.06 25.98 -2.47
CA GLY A 72 11.14 26.36 -1.06
C GLY A 72 9.85 26.21 -0.27
N TRP A 73 8.82 25.55 -0.84
CA TRP A 73 7.56 25.28 -0.14
C TRP A 73 7.76 24.20 0.93
N VAL A 74 8.66 23.26 0.67
CA VAL A 74 9.05 22.18 1.59
C VAL A 74 10.56 22.28 1.80
N HIS A 75 11.01 22.50 3.06
CA HIS A 75 12.40 22.78 3.35
C HIS A 75 12.91 22.19 4.67
N ASP A 76 12.00 21.66 5.50
CA ASP A 76 12.31 21.04 6.80
C ASP A 76 11.32 19.91 7.16
N GLU A 77 11.49 19.30 8.35
CA GLU A 77 10.62 18.21 8.81
C GLU A 77 9.16 18.67 8.98
N ALA A 78 8.92 19.92 9.45
CA ALA A 78 7.59 20.44 9.72
C ALA A 78 6.81 20.67 8.42
N SER A 79 7.40 21.40 7.46
CA SER A 79 6.82 21.66 6.15
C SER A 79 6.65 20.39 5.32
N THR A 80 7.56 19.41 5.47
CA THR A 80 7.42 18.08 4.86
C THR A 80 6.20 17.36 5.40
N LEU A 81 6.01 17.37 6.71
CA LEU A 81 4.84 16.72 7.31
C LEU A 81 3.53 17.37 6.85
N GLU A 82 3.48 18.70 6.84
CA GLU A 82 2.30 19.44 6.37
C GLU A 82 1.95 19.10 4.92
N TRP A 83 2.95 19.09 4.05
CA TRP A 83 2.79 18.68 2.65
C TRP A 83 2.22 17.26 2.53
N LEU A 84 2.85 16.28 3.17
CA LEU A 84 2.44 14.88 3.08
C LEU A 84 1.07 14.62 3.74
N GLN A 85 0.75 15.29 4.84
CA GLN A 85 -0.60 15.24 5.43
C GLN A 85 -1.63 15.84 4.48
N GLY A 86 -1.37 16.99 3.89
CA GLY A 86 -2.22 17.60 2.88
C GLY A 86 -2.53 16.65 1.73
N MET A 87 -1.50 16.01 1.16
CA MET A 87 -1.64 15.04 0.07
C MET A 87 -2.42 13.80 0.49
N SER A 88 -2.12 13.23 1.66
CA SER A 88 -2.79 12.03 2.16
C SER A 88 -4.29 12.26 2.40
N HIS A 89 -4.69 13.46 2.85
CA HIS A 89 -6.08 13.81 3.12
C HIS A 89 -6.86 14.20 1.86
N SER A 90 -6.24 14.97 0.95
CA SER A 90 -6.93 15.61 -0.17
C SER A 90 -6.79 14.83 -1.48
N SER A 91 -5.59 14.36 -1.84
CA SER A 91 -5.38 13.58 -3.06
C SER A 91 -5.69 12.11 -2.81
N VAL A 92 -4.86 11.41 -2.06
CA VAL A 92 -5.00 9.96 -1.86
C VAL A 92 -6.31 9.60 -1.17
N GLY A 93 -6.69 10.35 -0.13
CA GLY A 93 -7.89 10.09 0.68
C GLY A 93 -9.21 10.36 -0.03
N THR A 94 -9.24 11.21 -1.07
CA THR A 94 -10.47 11.57 -1.80
C THR A 94 -10.53 11.04 -3.23
N LEU A 95 -9.42 10.56 -3.78
CA LEU A 95 -9.37 9.99 -5.13
C LEU A 95 -8.95 8.52 -5.09
N ASP A 96 -7.70 8.25 -4.70
CA ASP A 96 -7.11 6.91 -4.82
C ASP A 96 -7.85 5.87 -3.97
N LEU A 97 -8.01 6.13 -2.67
CA LEU A 97 -8.62 5.17 -1.75
C LEU A 97 -10.11 4.90 -2.06
N PRO A 98 -10.95 5.92 -2.35
CA PRO A 98 -12.33 5.66 -2.76
C PRO A 98 -12.42 4.84 -4.06
N LEU A 99 -11.58 5.13 -5.07
CA LEU A 99 -11.56 4.36 -6.31
C LEU A 99 -10.99 2.95 -6.10
N LEU A 100 -9.97 2.78 -5.28
CA LEU A 100 -9.47 1.46 -4.87
C LEU A 100 -10.57 0.60 -4.23
N LEU A 101 -11.42 1.20 -3.38
CA LEU A 101 -12.55 0.49 -2.78
C LEU A 101 -13.56 0.02 -3.84
N ARG A 102 -13.89 0.87 -4.83
CA ARG A 102 -14.78 0.53 -5.94
C ARG A 102 -14.20 -0.59 -6.80
N LEU A 103 -12.92 -0.47 -7.13
CA LEU A 103 -12.18 -1.50 -7.87
C LEU A 103 -12.14 -2.82 -7.11
N HIS A 104 -11.88 -2.80 -5.81
CA HIS A 104 -11.89 -4.01 -4.98
C HIS A 104 -13.28 -4.69 -4.99
N ARG A 105 -14.35 -3.91 -4.88
CA ARG A 105 -15.73 -4.42 -4.98
C ARG A 105 -16.04 -4.99 -6.37
N ALA A 106 -15.65 -4.28 -7.42
CA ALA A 106 -15.85 -4.71 -8.80
C ALA A 106 -15.12 -6.03 -9.11
N TRP A 107 -13.87 -6.15 -8.69
CA TRP A 107 -13.09 -7.40 -8.80
C TRP A 107 -13.70 -8.55 -7.98
N SER A 108 -14.19 -8.27 -6.77
CA SER A 108 -14.86 -9.26 -5.93
C SER A 108 -16.16 -9.78 -6.55
N ALA A 109 -16.86 -8.91 -7.28
CA ALA A 109 -18.10 -9.25 -8.00
C ALA A 109 -17.83 -9.81 -9.41
N SER A 110 -16.56 -9.88 -9.86
CA SER A 110 -16.17 -10.22 -11.24
C SER A 110 -16.85 -9.32 -12.29
N ASP A 111 -17.12 -8.05 -11.94
CA ASP A 111 -17.71 -7.05 -12.83
C ASP A 111 -16.63 -6.31 -13.65
N ALA A 112 -16.30 -6.89 -14.79
CA ALA A 112 -15.29 -6.33 -15.70
C ALA A 112 -15.68 -4.96 -16.28
N CYS A 113 -16.99 -4.64 -16.37
CA CYS A 113 -17.44 -3.33 -16.82
C CYS A 113 -17.14 -2.26 -15.78
N ALA A 114 -17.49 -2.52 -14.51
CA ALA A 114 -17.19 -1.62 -13.40
C ALA A 114 -15.68 -1.44 -13.21
N VAL A 115 -14.87 -2.51 -13.34
CA VAL A 115 -13.41 -2.40 -13.25
C VAL A 115 -12.88 -1.44 -14.33
N ARG A 116 -13.28 -1.60 -15.59
CA ARG A 116 -12.88 -0.69 -16.67
C ARG A 116 -13.33 0.76 -16.45
N HIS A 117 -14.55 0.93 -15.96
CA HIS A 117 -15.09 2.26 -15.64
C HIS A 117 -14.24 2.98 -14.59
N TRP A 118 -13.98 2.36 -13.45
CA TRP A 118 -13.20 2.96 -12.37
C TRP A 118 -11.72 3.14 -12.71
N ASN A 119 -11.15 2.25 -13.50
CA ASN A 119 -9.81 2.41 -14.07
C ASN A 119 -9.72 3.68 -14.93
N ALA A 120 -10.66 3.85 -15.86
CA ALA A 120 -10.69 5.01 -16.73
C ALA A 120 -10.88 6.32 -15.94
N GLN A 121 -11.74 6.32 -14.93
CA GLN A 121 -11.96 7.47 -14.06
C GLN A 121 -10.69 7.85 -13.29
N LEU A 122 -9.95 6.89 -12.75
CA LEU A 122 -8.71 7.17 -12.03
C LEU A 122 -7.65 7.82 -12.95
N ILE A 123 -7.46 7.26 -14.16
CA ILE A 123 -6.50 7.81 -15.12
C ILE A 123 -6.93 9.22 -15.58
N ALA A 124 -8.22 9.44 -15.84
CA ALA A 124 -8.74 10.74 -16.25
C ALA A 124 -8.62 11.81 -15.17
N ALA A 125 -8.67 11.41 -13.89
CA ALA A 125 -8.53 12.34 -12.76
C ALA A 125 -7.08 12.78 -12.48
N ARG A 126 -6.06 12.16 -13.12
CA ARG A 126 -4.67 12.61 -13.01
C ARG A 126 -4.46 13.90 -13.79
N GLU A 127 -4.16 14.98 -13.10
CA GLU A 127 -4.19 16.37 -13.59
C GLU A 127 -3.04 16.69 -14.54
N THR A 128 -1.88 16.01 -14.40
CA THR A 128 -0.67 16.28 -15.20
C THR A 128 -0.27 15.07 -16.02
N SER A 129 0.56 15.30 -17.05
CA SER A 129 1.07 14.21 -17.88
C SER A 129 2.00 13.28 -17.09
N GLU A 130 2.78 13.82 -16.14
CA GLU A 130 3.68 13.03 -15.29
C GLU A 130 2.91 12.13 -14.32
N LEU A 131 1.89 12.66 -13.61
CA LEU A 131 1.06 11.85 -12.71
C LEU A 131 0.31 10.74 -13.47
N ARG A 132 -0.12 11.03 -14.69
CA ARG A 132 -0.78 10.03 -15.56
C ARG A 132 0.22 8.97 -16.03
N ALA A 133 1.41 9.39 -16.44
CA ALA A 133 2.46 8.47 -16.87
C ALA A 133 2.92 7.55 -15.72
N GLU A 134 3.06 8.10 -14.50
CA GLU A 134 3.35 7.33 -13.29
C GLU A 134 2.32 6.23 -13.06
N GLU A 135 1.03 6.60 -13.05
CA GLU A 135 -0.08 5.66 -12.84
C GLU A 135 -0.02 4.47 -13.81
N LEU A 136 0.19 4.77 -15.11
CA LEU A 136 0.28 3.75 -16.16
C LEU A 136 1.56 2.90 -16.04
N HIS A 137 2.70 3.51 -15.74
CA HIS A 137 3.95 2.78 -15.59
C HIS A 137 3.92 1.81 -14.40
N LEU A 138 3.41 2.28 -13.25
CA LEU A 138 3.26 1.45 -12.06
C LEU A 138 2.23 0.34 -12.28
N GLY A 139 1.12 0.64 -12.95
CA GLY A 139 0.10 -0.35 -13.29
C GLY A 139 0.66 -1.44 -14.19
N LEU A 140 1.36 -1.09 -15.28
CA LEU A 140 1.99 -2.05 -16.17
C LEU A 140 3.08 -2.88 -15.47
N ALA A 141 3.88 -2.26 -14.60
CA ALA A 141 4.88 -2.99 -13.84
C ALA A 141 4.24 -4.00 -12.89
N LEU A 142 3.16 -3.60 -12.20
CA LEU A 142 2.42 -4.49 -11.31
C LEU A 142 1.75 -5.63 -12.10
N ALA A 143 1.19 -5.36 -13.31
CA ALA A 143 0.62 -6.41 -14.16
C ALA A 143 1.63 -7.53 -14.41
N ARG A 144 2.86 -7.18 -14.79
CA ARG A 144 3.94 -8.16 -15.04
C ARG A 144 4.28 -8.97 -13.80
N VAL A 145 4.40 -8.29 -12.65
CA VAL A 145 4.66 -8.97 -11.38
C VAL A 145 3.52 -9.94 -11.03
N LEU A 146 2.27 -9.55 -11.23
CA LEU A 146 1.11 -10.41 -10.91
C LEU A 146 1.02 -11.63 -11.84
N ILE A 147 1.40 -11.50 -13.10
CA ILE A 147 1.50 -12.65 -14.04
C ILE A 147 2.54 -13.65 -13.51
N GLU A 148 3.73 -13.19 -13.13
CA GLU A 148 4.77 -14.05 -12.54
C GLU A 148 4.33 -14.70 -11.21
N LEU A 149 3.39 -14.07 -10.51
CA LEU A 149 2.79 -14.59 -9.28
C LEU A 149 1.48 -15.39 -9.54
N GLU A 150 1.29 -15.87 -10.77
CA GLU A 150 0.21 -16.75 -11.21
C GLU A 150 -1.20 -16.10 -11.13
N ILE A 151 -1.30 -14.77 -11.15
CA ILE A 151 -2.58 -14.05 -11.31
C ILE A 151 -2.77 -13.73 -12.79
N GLY A 152 -3.26 -14.71 -13.55
CA GLY A 152 -3.35 -14.65 -15.02
C GLY A 152 -4.23 -13.53 -15.56
N GLU A 153 -5.26 -13.11 -14.83
CA GLU A 153 -6.15 -12.00 -15.22
C GLU A 153 -5.41 -10.67 -15.41
N ALA A 154 -4.26 -10.49 -14.75
CA ALA A 154 -3.42 -9.31 -14.95
C ALA A 154 -2.90 -9.20 -16.39
N GLY A 155 -2.79 -10.32 -17.12
CA GLY A 155 -2.35 -10.35 -18.52
C GLY A 155 -3.27 -9.60 -19.47
N GLU A 156 -4.59 -9.58 -19.22
CA GLU A 156 -5.58 -8.86 -20.03
C GLU A 156 -5.38 -7.34 -19.97
N TRP A 157 -4.63 -6.86 -18.98
CA TRP A 157 -4.40 -5.43 -18.71
C TRP A 157 -3.11 -4.89 -19.33
N ILE A 158 -2.25 -5.75 -19.89
CA ILE A 158 -0.96 -5.30 -20.47
C ILE A 158 -1.19 -4.25 -21.57
N GLU A 159 -2.23 -4.43 -22.41
CA GLU A 159 -2.57 -3.50 -23.49
C GLU A 159 -3.69 -2.52 -23.13
N ALA A 160 -4.33 -2.70 -21.96
CA ALA A 160 -5.49 -1.94 -21.55
C ALA A 160 -5.17 -0.71 -20.68
N ALA A 161 -3.89 -0.32 -20.59
CA ALA A 161 -3.44 0.83 -19.80
C ALA A 161 -3.95 0.81 -18.34
N PRO A 162 -3.52 -0.16 -17.52
CA PRO A 162 -4.01 -0.30 -16.16
C PRO A 162 -3.50 0.81 -15.25
N ALA A 163 -4.37 1.36 -14.42
CA ALA A 163 -3.96 2.13 -13.25
C ALA A 163 -3.35 1.22 -12.19
N PHE A 164 -2.41 1.72 -11.39
CA PHE A 164 -1.78 0.96 -10.32
C PHE A 164 -2.82 0.41 -9.32
N ALA A 165 -3.77 1.25 -8.88
CA ALA A 165 -4.82 0.85 -7.96
C ALA A 165 -5.73 -0.24 -8.53
N THR A 166 -5.91 -0.33 -9.86
CA THR A 166 -6.72 -1.38 -10.50
C THR A 166 -6.12 -2.75 -10.27
N LEU A 167 -4.81 -2.88 -10.46
CA LEU A 167 -4.11 -4.16 -10.28
C LEU A 167 -3.78 -4.43 -8.81
N PHE A 168 -3.59 -3.40 -8.00
CA PHE A 168 -3.50 -3.55 -6.55
C PHE A 168 -4.80 -4.15 -5.98
N ALA A 169 -5.97 -3.67 -6.44
CA ALA A 169 -7.26 -4.23 -6.06
C ALA A 169 -7.44 -5.68 -6.53
N LEU A 170 -7.01 -6.01 -7.76
CA LEU A 170 -7.01 -7.38 -8.27
C LEU A 170 -6.20 -8.30 -7.35
N ALA A 171 -4.96 -7.94 -7.05
CA ALA A 171 -4.09 -8.70 -6.15
C ALA A 171 -4.73 -8.86 -4.77
N ALA A 172 -5.28 -7.79 -4.20
CA ALA A 172 -5.93 -7.83 -2.90
C ALA A 172 -7.09 -8.83 -2.87
N VAL A 173 -7.94 -8.83 -3.89
CA VAL A 173 -9.08 -9.77 -3.99
C VAL A 173 -8.59 -11.21 -4.16
N ARG A 174 -7.64 -11.47 -5.06
CA ARG A 174 -7.13 -12.84 -5.32
C ARG A 174 -6.35 -13.40 -4.13
N TRP A 175 -5.77 -12.55 -3.31
CA TRP A 175 -5.06 -12.94 -2.10
C TRP A 175 -5.90 -12.84 -0.82
N HIS A 176 -7.21 -12.67 -0.94
CA HIS A 176 -8.16 -12.59 0.17
C HIS A 176 -7.85 -11.47 1.17
N ILE A 177 -7.20 -10.40 0.73
CA ILE A 177 -6.97 -9.20 1.53
C ILE A 177 -8.27 -8.41 1.60
N GLY A 178 -8.78 -8.18 2.81
CA GLY A 178 -10.00 -7.42 3.01
C GLY A 178 -9.87 -5.97 2.54
N ALA A 179 -10.97 -5.38 2.06
CA ALA A 179 -10.97 -4.02 1.51
C ALA A 179 -10.36 -2.98 2.47
N GLY A 180 -10.66 -3.06 3.77
CA GLY A 180 -10.10 -2.13 4.76
C GLY A 180 -8.58 -2.24 4.90
N ASP A 181 -8.07 -3.46 4.91
CA ASP A 181 -6.61 -3.71 4.98
C ASP A 181 -5.92 -3.30 3.68
N ALA A 182 -6.56 -3.51 2.51
CA ALA A 182 -6.06 -3.06 1.22
C ALA A 182 -5.94 -1.53 1.14
N LEU A 183 -6.96 -0.78 1.60
CA LEU A 183 -6.92 0.69 1.67
C LEU A 183 -5.80 1.19 2.60
N ALA A 184 -5.69 0.60 3.80
CA ALA A 184 -4.65 0.97 4.76
C ALA A 184 -3.25 0.67 4.23
N GLY A 185 -3.07 -0.50 3.61
CA GLY A 185 -1.80 -0.90 2.99
C GLY A 185 -1.39 -0.01 1.82
N TYR A 186 -2.35 0.38 0.96
CA TYR A 186 -2.10 1.31 -0.14
C TYR A 186 -1.63 2.69 0.38
N LEU A 187 -2.34 3.24 1.36
CA LEU A 187 -1.98 4.52 1.99
C LEU A 187 -0.62 4.46 2.69
N TRP A 188 -0.32 3.33 3.35
CA TRP A 188 1.00 3.08 3.94
C TRP A 188 2.10 3.10 2.87
N ALA A 189 1.97 2.30 1.80
CA ALA A 189 2.97 2.20 0.75
C ALA A 189 3.23 3.56 0.08
N TRP A 190 2.16 4.33 -0.19
CA TRP A 190 2.26 5.69 -0.70
C TRP A 190 3.04 6.58 0.28
N SER A 191 2.68 6.58 1.55
CA SER A 191 3.32 7.42 2.57
C SER A 191 4.80 7.08 2.75
N GLU A 192 5.14 5.79 2.78
CA GLU A 192 6.52 5.33 2.89
C GLU A 192 7.35 5.79 1.69
N ASN A 193 6.82 5.66 0.46
CA ASN A 193 7.50 6.12 -0.75
C ASN A 193 7.73 7.64 -0.71
N GLN A 194 6.74 8.43 -0.31
CA GLN A 194 6.85 9.89 -0.21
C GLN A 194 7.86 10.32 0.88
N VAL A 195 7.88 9.63 2.02
CA VAL A 195 8.90 9.89 3.07
C VAL A 195 10.31 9.55 2.57
N LEU A 196 10.48 8.45 1.84
CA LEU A 196 11.76 8.09 1.22
C LEU A 196 12.21 9.13 0.18
N ALA A 197 11.28 9.69 -0.59
CA ALA A 197 11.56 10.80 -1.50
C ALA A 197 11.97 12.07 -0.73
N ALA A 198 11.23 12.42 0.34
CA ALA A 198 11.54 13.57 1.18
C ALA A 198 12.92 13.49 1.82
N VAL A 199 13.33 12.32 2.32
CA VAL A 199 14.70 12.11 2.90
C VAL A 199 15.80 12.36 1.87
N LYS A 200 15.54 12.13 0.57
CA LYS A 200 16.52 12.41 -0.49
C LYS A 200 16.55 13.88 -0.92
N LEU A 201 15.41 14.56 -0.86
CA LEU A 201 15.21 15.92 -1.40
C LEU A 201 15.45 17.01 -0.36
N VAL A 202 14.99 16.78 0.88
CA VAL A 202 15.14 17.69 2.01
C VAL A 202 16.31 17.19 2.86
N PRO A 203 17.14 18.05 3.47
CA PRO A 203 18.28 17.60 4.28
C PRO A 203 17.83 16.96 5.60
N LEU A 204 17.01 15.90 5.50
CA LEU A 204 16.49 15.13 6.60
C LEU A 204 17.33 13.88 6.86
N GLY A 205 17.63 13.61 8.14
CA GLY A 205 18.25 12.34 8.52
C GLY A 205 17.24 11.19 8.53
N GLN A 206 17.71 9.95 8.51
CA GLN A 206 16.88 8.74 8.52
C GLN A 206 15.90 8.71 9.71
N SER A 207 16.31 9.16 10.89
CA SER A 207 15.45 9.24 12.07
C SER A 207 14.30 10.25 11.90
N ALA A 208 14.51 11.35 11.16
CA ALA A 208 13.45 12.30 10.82
C ALA A 208 12.41 11.64 9.88
N GLY A 209 12.87 10.87 8.89
CA GLY A 209 11.97 10.08 8.05
C GLY A 209 11.08 9.13 8.84
N GLN A 210 11.64 8.42 9.83
CA GLN A 210 10.86 7.53 10.69
C GLN A 210 9.85 8.29 11.58
N ARG A 211 10.20 9.47 12.09
CA ARG A 211 9.24 10.31 12.82
C ARG A 211 8.11 10.81 11.92
N LEU A 212 8.41 11.22 10.69
CA LEU A 212 7.39 11.61 9.70
C LEU A 212 6.42 10.47 9.44
N LEU A 213 6.93 9.28 9.14
CA LEU A 213 6.10 8.11 8.87
C LEU A 213 5.24 7.74 10.08
N HIS A 214 5.78 7.75 11.29
CA HIS A 214 5.03 7.51 12.52
C HIS A 214 3.89 8.53 12.71
N ARG A 215 4.14 9.82 12.41
CA ARG A 215 3.10 10.87 12.52
C ARG A 215 2.02 10.73 11.45
N LEU A 216 2.38 10.33 10.22
CA LEU A 216 1.41 10.07 9.15
C LEU A 216 0.50 8.90 9.49
N THR A 217 1.03 7.82 10.06
CA THR A 217 0.23 6.63 10.42
C THR A 217 -0.86 6.91 11.44
N ALA A 218 -0.67 7.90 12.32
CA ALA A 218 -1.69 8.28 13.30
C ALA A 218 -3.00 8.77 12.63
N ALA A 219 -2.93 9.39 11.45
CA ALA A 219 -4.10 9.89 10.72
C ALA A 219 -4.73 8.83 9.78
N MET A 220 -4.01 7.79 9.41
CA MET A 220 -4.45 6.81 8.40
C MET A 220 -5.81 6.16 8.69
N PRO A 221 -6.15 5.74 9.92
CA PRO A 221 -7.46 5.13 10.18
C PRO A 221 -8.63 6.06 9.84
N ALA A 222 -8.51 7.36 10.17
CA ALA A 222 -9.55 8.34 9.87
C ALA A 222 -9.67 8.63 8.37
N ILE A 223 -8.53 8.67 7.64
CA ILE A 223 -8.51 8.85 6.19
C ILE A 223 -9.18 7.65 5.49
N VAL A 224 -8.84 6.42 5.90
CA VAL A 224 -9.44 5.19 5.36
C VAL A 224 -10.95 5.15 5.61
N GLU A 225 -11.39 5.49 6.81
CA GLU A 225 -12.82 5.49 7.12
C GLU A 225 -13.60 6.54 6.32
N ARG A 226 -13.04 7.74 6.17
CA ARG A 226 -13.60 8.77 5.29
C ARG A 226 -13.71 8.29 3.84
N ALA A 227 -12.64 7.67 3.30
CA ALA A 227 -12.64 7.14 1.94
C ALA A 227 -13.71 6.05 1.72
N ARG A 228 -14.00 5.24 2.75
CA ARG A 228 -15.03 4.20 2.69
C ARG A 228 -16.45 4.74 2.60
N THR A 229 -16.70 5.92 3.16
CA THR A 229 -18.02 6.56 3.23
C THR A 229 -18.24 7.61 2.15
N LEU A 230 -17.20 7.94 1.35
CA LEU A 230 -17.30 8.95 0.30
C LEU A 230 -18.24 8.50 -0.82
N ALA A 231 -19.20 9.34 -1.18
CA ALA A 231 -20.13 9.09 -2.30
C ALA A 231 -19.41 9.22 -3.65
N ASP A 232 -19.93 8.57 -4.70
CA ASP A 232 -19.26 8.50 -6.00
C ASP A 232 -19.12 9.87 -6.67
N ASP A 233 -20.07 10.75 -6.48
CA ASP A 233 -20.08 12.13 -6.99
C ASP A 233 -19.15 13.09 -6.23
N ALA A 234 -18.66 12.66 -5.05
CA ALA A 234 -17.71 13.41 -4.24
C ALA A 234 -16.26 12.94 -4.42
N ILE A 235 -16.01 11.94 -5.29
CA ILE A 235 -14.66 11.44 -5.57
C ILE A 235 -13.93 12.44 -6.49
N GLY A 236 -12.65 12.73 -6.15
CA GLY A 236 -11.76 13.46 -7.07
C GLY A 236 -11.63 14.94 -6.79
N VAL A 237 -11.58 15.34 -5.53
CA VAL A 237 -11.20 16.71 -5.17
C VAL A 237 -9.74 16.95 -5.52
N SER A 238 -9.48 17.95 -6.36
CA SER A 238 -8.14 18.36 -6.78
C SER A 238 -7.31 18.94 -5.63
N THR A 239 -6.04 18.54 -5.54
CA THR A 239 -5.06 19.16 -4.67
C THR A 239 -4.26 20.18 -5.46
N VAL A 240 -4.71 21.44 -5.46
CA VAL A 240 -4.16 22.52 -6.30
C VAL A 240 -2.64 22.66 -6.18
N SER A 241 -2.09 22.56 -4.96
CA SER A 241 -0.64 22.64 -4.74
C SER A 241 0.12 21.49 -5.41
N GLN A 242 -0.41 20.28 -5.37
CA GLN A 242 0.18 19.12 -6.05
C GLN A 242 0.12 19.29 -7.58
N ALA A 243 -1.04 19.68 -8.11
CA ALA A 243 -1.23 19.90 -9.55
C ALA A 243 -0.27 20.96 -10.08
N ILE A 244 -0.11 22.09 -9.38
CA ILE A 244 0.84 23.13 -9.73
C ILE A 244 2.29 22.63 -9.65
N ALA A 245 2.66 21.97 -8.55
CA ALA A 245 4.01 21.45 -8.36
C ALA A 245 4.37 20.42 -9.44
N SER A 246 3.47 19.49 -9.74
CA SER A 246 3.68 18.48 -10.78
C SER A 246 3.76 19.10 -12.18
N ALA A 247 2.89 20.06 -12.52
CA ALA A 247 2.94 20.76 -13.81
C ALA A 247 4.24 21.55 -14.01
N LEU A 248 4.75 22.19 -12.96
CA LEU A 248 6.01 22.94 -13.02
C LEU A 248 7.23 22.02 -12.99
N HIS A 249 7.12 20.84 -12.39
CA HIS A 249 8.14 19.81 -12.44
C HIS A 249 8.40 19.32 -13.88
N GLU A 250 7.37 19.26 -14.75
CA GLU A 250 7.53 18.88 -16.17
C GLU A 250 8.58 19.72 -16.91
N SER A 251 8.74 20.98 -16.52
CA SER A 251 9.68 21.92 -17.12
C SER A 251 10.97 22.14 -16.31
N GLN A 252 11.14 21.44 -15.18
CA GLN A 252 12.32 21.60 -14.32
C GLN A 252 13.58 21.06 -15.01
N TYR A 253 14.63 21.89 -15.07
CA TYR A 253 15.86 21.60 -15.83
C TYR A 253 16.64 20.41 -15.26
N SER A 254 16.74 20.30 -13.93
CA SER A 254 17.43 19.20 -13.26
C SER A 254 16.46 18.45 -12.37
N ARG A 255 16.35 17.14 -12.58
CA ARG A 255 15.36 16.29 -11.89
C ARG A 255 16.02 15.02 -11.39
N LEU A 256 15.73 14.68 -10.14
CA LEU A 256 16.10 13.41 -9.53
C LEU A 256 15.00 12.34 -9.71
N PHE A 257 13.76 12.80 -9.76
CA PHE A 257 12.56 11.96 -9.91
C PHE A 257 11.91 12.14 -11.30
N ARG A 258 10.99 11.24 -11.63
CA ARG A 258 10.25 11.27 -12.90
C ARG A 258 8.95 12.08 -12.82
N SER A 259 8.44 12.32 -11.59
CA SER A 259 7.28 13.17 -11.34
C SER A 259 7.40 13.88 -10.00
#